data_c47a123cbbc3ba3f6d275979569869fb
#
_entry.id   c47a123cbbc3ba3f6d275979569869fb
#
_cell.length_a   1.000
_cell.length_b   1.000
_cell.length_c   1.000
_cell.angle_alpha   90.00
_cell.angle_beta   90.00
_cell.angle_gamma   90.00
#
_symmetry.space_group_name_H-M   'P 1'
#
loop_
_entity.id
_entity.type
_entity.pdbx_description
1 polymer ?
#
loop_
_entity_poly.entity_id
_entity_poly.type
_entity_poly.pdbx_seq_one_letter_code
_entity_poly.pdbx_strand_id
1 'polypeptide(L)'
;MTQKILVLAGDGIGPEIVAQAVRVLEKLQADGLPLELQHAPLGGAAYDQYGSPYPEFTQKLAREADAILLGAVGGPQYDTLDRPLRPERGLLAIRKDLNLFGNLRPAILY
;
A
#
# COMPACT_ATOMS: atom_id res chain seq x y z
N MET A 1 -12.86 18.91 6.84
CA MET A 1 -11.50 18.41 7.00
C MET A 1 -11.24 17.32 5.97
N THR A 2 -10.19 17.46 5.18
CA THR A 2 -9.86 16.48 4.12
C THR A 2 -9.05 15.32 4.69
N GLN A 3 -9.47 14.11 4.40
CA GLN A 3 -8.76 12.89 4.80
C GLN A 3 -7.77 12.48 3.70
N LYS A 4 -6.53 12.23 4.09
CA LYS A 4 -5.48 11.78 3.16
C LYS A 4 -5.43 10.25 3.14
N ILE A 5 -5.66 9.68 1.97
CA ILE A 5 -5.59 8.24 1.76
C ILE A 5 -4.36 7.94 0.89
N LEU A 6 -3.42 7.21 1.44
CA LEU A 6 -2.28 6.74 0.65
C LEU A 6 -2.62 5.41 0.01
N VAL A 7 -2.51 5.36 -1.32
CA VAL A 7 -2.79 4.16 -2.11
C VAL A 7 -1.48 3.49 -2.48
N LEU A 8 -1.28 2.27 -2.00
CA LEU A 8 -0.11 1.45 -2.27
C LEU A 8 -0.56 0.21 -3.04
N ALA A 9 -0.55 0.30 -4.36
CA ALA A 9 -1.03 -0.78 -5.21
C ALA A 9 -0.19 -2.06 -5.08
N GLY A 10 1.13 -1.89 -4.98
CA GLY A 10 2.04 -3.02 -4.82
C GLY A 10 2.33 -3.76 -6.11
N ASP A 11 2.32 -5.08 -6.05
CA ASP A 11 2.83 -5.97 -7.09
C ASP A 11 1.75 -6.89 -7.67
N GLY A 12 2.05 -7.48 -8.79
CA GLY A 12 1.22 -8.52 -9.40
C GLY A 12 -0.20 -8.07 -9.67
N ILE A 13 -1.16 -8.72 -9.01
CA ILE A 13 -2.58 -8.39 -9.11
C ILE A 13 -2.95 -7.08 -8.39
N GLY A 14 -2.04 -6.58 -7.53
CA GLY A 14 -2.29 -5.38 -6.70
C GLY A 14 -2.82 -4.18 -7.46
N PRO A 15 -2.13 -3.70 -8.52
CA PRO A 15 -2.62 -2.56 -9.30
C PRO A 15 -4.02 -2.75 -9.88
N GLU A 16 -4.34 -3.94 -10.34
CA GLU A 16 -5.65 -4.26 -10.92
C GLU A 16 -6.77 -4.18 -9.88
N ILE A 17 -6.58 -4.84 -8.74
CA ILE A 17 -7.60 -4.84 -7.68
C ILE A 17 -7.75 -3.47 -7.02
N VAL A 18 -6.63 -2.77 -6.82
CA VAL A 18 -6.63 -1.42 -6.22
C VAL A 18 -7.30 -0.41 -7.14
N ALA A 19 -7.14 -0.54 -8.45
CA ALA A 19 -7.82 0.33 -9.40
C ALA A 19 -9.35 0.31 -9.19
N GLN A 20 -9.93 -0.84 -8.89
CA GLN A 20 -11.36 -0.95 -8.62
C GLN A 20 -11.73 -0.32 -7.27
N ALA A 21 -10.92 -0.51 -6.24
CA ALA A 21 -11.14 0.15 -4.95
C ALA A 21 -11.03 1.66 -5.05
N VAL A 22 -10.08 2.16 -5.83
CA VAL A 22 -9.91 3.61 -6.08
C VAL A 22 -11.12 4.18 -6.79
N ARG A 23 -11.73 3.44 -7.71
CA ARG A 23 -12.98 3.89 -8.38
C ARG A 23 -14.10 4.13 -7.37
N VAL A 24 -14.22 3.26 -6.35
CA VAL A 24 -15.19 3.47 -5.28
C VAL A 24 -14.87 4.74 -4.50
N LEU A 25 -13.61 4.96 -4.13
CA LEU A 25 -13.18 6.16 -3.41
C LEU A 25 -13.43 7.42 -4.24
N GLU A 26 -13.16 7.39 -5.54
CA GLU A 26 -13.40 8.51 -6.44
C GLU A 26 -14.90 8.84 -6.54
N LYS A 27 -15.75 7.82 -6.52
CA LYS A 27 -17.20 8.02 -6.51
C LYS A 27 -17.65 8.71 -5.21
N LEU A 28 -17.09 8.30 -4.08
CA LEU A 28 -17.37 8.94 -2.80
C LEU A 28 -16.89 10.40 -2.77
N GLN A 29 -15.72 10.68 -3.38
CA GLN A 29 -15.25 12.06 -3.53
C GLN A 29 -16.25 12.90 -4.33
N ALA A 30 -16.72 12.35 -5.45
CA ALA A 30 -17.68 13.03 -6.32
C ALA A 30 -18.99 13.32 -5.58
N ASP A 31 -19.38 12.45 -4.65
CA ASP A 31 -20.58 12.60 -3.84
C ASP A 31 -20.36 13.51 -2.62
N GLY A 32 -19.20 14.08 -2.46
CA GLY A 32 -18.92 15.10 -1.43
C GLY A 32 -18.06 14.66 -0.26
N LEU A 33 -17.59 13.40 -0.23
CA LEU A 33 -16.68 12.96 0.83
C LEU A 33 -15.30 13.61 0.62
N PRO A 34 -14.76 14.38 1.60
CA PRO A 34 -13.51 15.11 1.39
C PRO A 34 -12.30 14.18 1.54
N LEU A 35 -11.90 13.55 0.44
CA LEU A 35 -10.74 12.67 0.35
C LEU A 35 -9.67 13.26 -0.55
N GLU A 36 -8.41 13.05 -0.18
CA GLU A 36 -7.25 13.29 -1.03
C GLU A 36 -6.54 11.96 -1.23
N LEU A 37 -6.47 11.49 -2.48
CA LEU A 37 -5.82 10.24 -2.82
C LEU A 37 -4.39 10.50 -3.27
N GLN A 38 -3.43 9.84 -2.63
CA GLN A 38 -2.02 9.89 -3.00
C GLN A 38 -1.57 8.47 -3.34
N HIS A 39 -0.66 8.35 -4.30
CA HIS A 39 -0.16 7.06 -4.75
C HIS A 39 1.34 6.96 -4.51
N ALA A 40 1.80 5.81 -4.04
CA ALA A 40 3.23 5.55 -3.86
C ALA A 40 3.52 4.06 -4.07
N PRO A 41 4.77 3.70 -4.40
CA PRO A 41 5.15 2.31 -4.56
C PRO A 41 5.46 1.65 -3.21
N LEU A 42 5.20 0.36 -3.12
CA LEU A 42 5.58 -0.50 -2.01
C LEU A 42 5.89 -1.89 -2.56
N GLY A 43 6.77 -2.62 -1.90
CA GLY A 43 7.11 -3.98 -2.28
C GLY A 43 8.03 -4.06 -3.48
N GLY A 44 7.76 -5.01 -4.39
CA GLY A 44 8.59 -5.23 -5.59
C GLY A 44 8.58 -4.07 -6.55
N ALA A 45 7.43 -3.42 -6.73
CA ALA A 45 7.33 -2.22 -7.57
C ALA A 45 8.24 -1.10 -7.05
N ALA A 46 8.31 -0.94 -5.74
CA ALA A 46 9.20 0.04 -5.12
C ALA A 46 10.66 -0.35 -5.29
N TYR A 47 10.98 -1.64 -5.12
CA TYR A 47 12.33 -2.15 -5.34
C TYR A 47 12.80 -1.91 -6.78
N ASP A 48 11.94 -2.15 -7.75
CA ASP A 48 12.27 -1.95 -9.17
C ASP A 48 12.60 -0.49 -9.49
N GLN A 49 11.93 0.46 -8.85
CA GLN A 49 12.12 1.88 -9.10
C GLN A 49 13.21 2.51 -8.22
N TYR A 50 13.31 2.08 -6.97
CA TYR A 50 14.14 2.77 -5.97
C TYR A 50 15.15 1.88 -5.26
N GLY A 51 15.20 0.58 -5.56
CA GLY A 51 16.12 -0.36 -4.92
C GLY A 51 15.76 -0.73 -3.49
N SER A 52 14.56 -0.38 -3.03
CA SER A 52 14.07 -0.67 -1.68
C SER A 52 12.59 -1.01 -1.72
N PRO A 53 12.13 -2.02 -0.96
CA PRO A 53 10.70 -2.33 -0.87
C PRO A 53 9.89 -1.31 -0.09
N TYR A 54 10.53 -0.42 0.66
CA TYR A 54 9.87 0.66 1.40
C TYR A 54 10.70 1.93 1.30
N PRO A 55 10.62 2.67 0.17
CA PRO A 55 11.44 3.86 -0.05
C PRO A 55 11.11 4.99 0.93
N GLU A 56 12.07 5.85 1.17
CA GLU A 56 11.94 7.00 2.06
C GLU A 56 10.79 7.92 1.67
N PHE A 57 10.58 8.15 0.39
CA PHE A 57 9.47 8.91 -0.16
C PHE A 57 8.12 8.30 0.26
N THR A 58 7.96 6.97 0.16
CA THR A 58 6.75 6.27 0.60
C THR A 58 6.58 6.35 2.12
N GLN A 59 7.69 6.24 2.86
CA GLN A 59 7.66 6.36 4.33
C GLN A 59 7.08 7.70 4.76
N LYS A 60 7.52 8.78 4.12
CA LYS A 60 7.03 10.12 4.43
C LYS A 60 5.53 10.23 4.19
N LEU A 61 5.06 9.78 3.03
CA LEU A 61 3.64 9.83 2.70
C LEU A 61 2.81 8.96 3.64
N ALA A 62 3.33 7.80 4.04
CA ALA A 62 2.65 6.90 4.96
C ALA A 62 2.44 7.54 6.34
N ARG A 63 3.45 8.25 6.83
CA ARG A 63 3.36 8.92 8.14
C ARG A 63 2.38 10.09 8.13
N GLU A 64 2.20 10.74 7.00
CA GLU A 64 1.29 11.87 6.83
C GLU A 64 -0.14 11.45 6.50
N ALA A 65 -0.37 10.20 6.10
CA ALA A 65 -1.69 9.73 5.69
C ALA A 65 -2.59 9.46 6.89
N ASP A 66 -3.89 9.68 6.70
CA ASP A 66 -4.90 9.31 7.70
C ASP A 66 -5.27 7.84 7.60
N ALA A 67 -5.20 7.27 6.39
CA ALA A 67 -5.42 5.85 6.15
C ALA A 67 -4.61 5.39 4.95
N ILE A 68 -4.37 4.08 4.87
CA ILE A 68 -3.59 3.47 3.79
C ILE A 68 -4.41 2.33 3.19
N LEU A 69 -4.55 2.38 1.86
CA LEU A 69 -5.15 1.31 1.08
C LEU A 69 -4.03 0.53 0.40
N LEU A 70 -3.85 -0.72 0.81
CA LEU A 70 -2.79 -1.59 0.30
C LEU A 70 -3.38 -2.67 -0.60
N GLY A 71 -2.76 -2.89 -1.76
CA GLY A 71 -3.12 -3.97 -2.66
C GLY A 71 -2.47 -5.29 -2.27
N ALA A 72 -1.43 -5.67 -3.00
CA ALA A 72 -0.71 -6.91 -2.77
C ALA A 72 0.78 -6.71 -2.98
N VAL A 73 1.61 -7.49 -2.29
CA VAL A 73 3.06 -7.44 -2.45
C VAL A 73 3.59 -8.84 -2.73
N GLY A 74 4.69 -8.90 -3.48
CA GLY A 74 5.37 -10.14 -3.79
C GLY A 74 5.12 -10.63 -5.21
N GLY A 75 5.98 -11.54 -5.63
CA GLY A 75 5.92 -12.18 -6.93
C GLY A 75 7.11 -13.11 -7.10
N PRO A 76 6.98 -14.14 -7.95
CA PRO A 76 8.06 -15.13 -8.13
C PRO A 76 9.38 -14.50 -8.59
N GLN A 77 9.32 -13.39 -9.33
CA GLN A 77 10.51 -12.69 -9.81
C GLN A 77 11.36 -12.09 -8.69
N TYR A 78 10.82 -11.96 -7.47
CA TYR A 78 11.53 -11.40 -6.34
C TYR A 78 12.06 -12.45 -5.35
N ASP A 79 11.78 -13.72 -5.58
CA ASP A 79 12.14 -14.81 -4.65
C ASP A 79 13.64 -15.00 -4.50
N THR A 80 14.43 -14.56 -5.50
CA THR A 80 15.89 -14.66 -5.50
C THR A 80 16.58 -13.49 -4.82
N LEU A 81 15.85 -12.45 -4.41
CA LEU A 81 16.44 -11.31 -3.73
C LEU A 81 16.86 -11.66 -2.32
N ASP A 82 17.84 -10.93 -1.80
CA ASP A 82 18.20 -10.99 -0.39
C ASP A 82 17.01 -10.58 0.47
N ARG A 83 16.87 -11.20 1.63
CA ARG A 83 15.72 -11.00 2.51
C ARG A 83 15.34 -9.53 2.74
N PRO A 84 16.30 -8.61 3.06
CA PRO A 84 15.93 -7.21 3.30
C PRO A 84 15.33 -6.51 2.09
N LEU A 85 15.56 -7.02 0.88
CA LEU A 85 15.10 -6.42 -0.38
C LEU A 85 13.79 -7.02 -0.89
N ARG A 86 13.32 -8.11 -0.28
CA ARG A 86 12.09 -8.77 -0.72
C ARG A 86 10.86 -7.92 -0.47
N PRO A 87 9.84 -7.99 -1.34
CA PRO A 87 8.62 -7.19 -1.22
C PRO A 87 7.92 -7.29 0.13
N GLU A 88 7.87 -8.48 0.73
CA GLU A 88 7.23 -8.71 2.03
C GLU A 88 7.88 -7.88 3.15
N ARG A 89 9.15 -7.55 3.01
CA ARG A 89 9.86 -6.70 3.97
C ARG A 89 9.31 -5.28 3.97
N GLY A 90 8.82 -4.82 2.82
CA GLY A 90 8.13 -3.53 2.73
C GLY A 90 6.87 -3.50 3.59
N LEU A 91 6.09 -4.56 3.54
CA LEU A 91 4.86 -4.67 4.34
C LEU A 91 5.18 -4.73 5.83
N LEU A 92 6.17 -5.53 6.22
CA LEU A 92 6.59 -5.62 7.62
C LEU A 92 7.17 -4.29 8.11
N ALA A 93 7.95 -3.62 7.27
CA ALA A 93 8.56 -2.34 7.59
C ALA A 93 7.51 -1.25 7.83
N ILE A 94 6.49 -1.15 6.97
CA ILE A 94 5.44 -0.15 7.14
C ILE A 94 4.61 -0.41 8.41
N ARG A 95 4.32 -1.66 8.71
CA ARG A 95 3.62 -2.01 9.96
C ARG A 95 4.40 -1.58 11.19
N LYS A 96 5.71 -1.81 11.18
CA LYS A 96 6.60 -1.41 12.27
C LYS A 96 6.73 0.11 12.34
N ASP A 97 6.96 0.77 11.22
CA ASP A 97 7.14 2.22 11.14
C ASP A 97 5.93 2.99 11.67
N LEU A 98 4.72 2.50 11.38
CA LEU A 98 3.47 3.12 11.80
C LEU A 98 2.96 2.58 13.14
N ASN A 99 3.73 1.70 13.78
CA ASN A 99 3.39 1.13 15.08
C ASN A 99 2.01 0.45 15.10
N LEU A 100 1.72 -0.32 14.05
CA LEU A 100 0.46 -1.04 13.93
C LEU A 100 0.53 -2.34 14.73
N PHE A 101 -0.39 -2.50 15.66
CA PHE A 101 -0.37 -3.62 16.59
C PHE A 101 -1.49 -4.64 16.36
N GLY A 102 -2.56 -4.26 15.68
CA GLY A 102 -3.70 -5.14 15.41
C GLY A 102 -3.71 -5.63 13.98
N ASN A 103 -3.95 -6.93 13.77
CA ASN A 103 -4.09 -7.52 12.45
C ASN A 103 -5.40 -8.31 12.41
N LEU A 104 -6.46 -7.69 11.86
CA LEU A 104 -7.79 -8.27 11.82
C LEU A 104 -8.01 -8.97 10.48
N ARG A 105 -8.31 -10.27 10.53
CA ARG A 105 -8.55 -11.09 9.34
C ARG A 105 -9.91 -11.76 9.44
N PRO A 106 -11.01 -11.04 9.17
CA PRO A 106 -12.34 -11.63 9.25
C PRO A 106 -12.52 -12.71 8.18
N ALA A 107 -13.18 -13.80 8.56
CA ALA A 107 -13.56 -14.87 7.65
C ALA A 107 -15.05 -15.11 7.81
N ILE A 108 -15.81 -14.78 6.77
CA ILE A 108 -17.26 -14.86 6.80
C ILE A 108 -17.71 -15.87 5.75
N LEU A 109 -18.55 -16.82 6.17
CA LEU A 109 -19.19 -17.76 5.25
C LEU A 109 -20.53 -17.15 4.83
N TYR A 110 -20.67 -16.91 3.53
CA TYR A 110 -21.91 -16.39 2.96
C TYR A 110 -22.83 -17.52 2.51
#